data_35c7447d6989b0e4d6a3b17fdede7e34
#
_entry.id   35c7447d6989b0e4d6a3b17fdede7e34
#
_cell.length_a   1.000
_cell.length_b   1.000
_cell.length_c   1.000
_cell.angle_alpha   90.00
_cell.angle_beta   90.00
_cell.angle_gamma   90.00
#
_symmetry.space_group_name_H-M   'P 1'
#
loop_
_entity.id
_entity.type
_entity.pdbx_description
1 polymer ?
#
loop_
_entity_poly.entity_id
_entity_poly.type
_entity_poly.pdbx_seq_one_letter_code
_entity_poly.pdbx_strand_id
1 'polypeptide(L)'
;MALGVYPFEEPGIGPNKFNFDDNVLYEIHVALGADLPKGRATFSYQFEFTSKTKNRNTILQNFTGVIQDVDDANQNFVQRYTVTKVDHRWNRRTVLGTGIVPPNNQGIATPFYNEGITAKIPPNRA
;
A
#
# COMPACT_ATOMS: atom_id res chain seq x y z
N MET A 1 9.61 10.29 -5.58
CA MET A 1 9.57 9.19 -6.58
C MET A 1 8.16 8.62 -6.54
N ALA A 2 7.51 8.44 -7.68
CA ALA A 2 6.23 7.76 -7.80
C ALA A 2 6.44 6.48 -8.64
N LEU A 3 5.84 5.37 -8.22
CA LEU A 3 5.90 4.10 -8.91
C LEU A 3 4.47 3.60 -9.13
N GLY A 4 4.08 3.42 -10.38
CA GLY A 4 2.80 2.80 -10.74
C GLY A 4 2.95 1.28 -10.81
N VAL A 5 2.14 0.59 -10.00
CA VAL A 5 1.92 -0.85 -10.11
C VAL A 5 0.49 -1.01 -10.61
N TYR A 6 0.28 -1.70 -11.71
CA TYR A 6 -0.99 -1.70 -12.46
C TYR A 6 -1.40 -0.29 -12.96
N PRO A 7 -0.57 0.40 -13.74
CA PRO A 7 -0.80 1.81 -14.08
C PRO A 7 -2.00 2.06 -14.99
N PHE A 8 -2.56 1.02 -15.61
CA PHE A 8 -3.73 1.09 -16.50
C PHE A 8 -4.96 0.42 -15.88
N GLU A 9 -5.03 0.41 -14.55
CA GLU A 9 -6.18 -0.11 -13.82
C GLU A 9 -7.44 0.69 -14.13
N GLU A 10 -8.47 0.00 -14.61
CA GLU A 10 -9.77 0.59 -14.90
C GLU A 10 -10.55 0.88 -13.63
N PRO A 11 -11.04 2.12 -13.40
CA PRO A 11 -11.82 2.43 -12.20
C PRO A 11 -13.13 1.65 -12.08
N GLY A 12 -13.66 1.14 -13.20
CA GLY A 12 -14.96 0.48 -13.28
C GLY A 12 -14.97 -1.02 -12.98
N ILE A 13 -13.94 -1.58 -12.33
CA ILE A 13 -13.84 -3.04 -12.11
C ILE A 13 -14.91 -3.63 -11.18
N GLY A 14 -15.78 -2.79 -10.61
CA GLY A 14 -16.87 -3.24 -9.73
C GLY A 14 -16.37 -3.83 -8.42
N PRO A 15 -16.89 -5.01 -7.99
CA PRO A 15 -16.53 -5.61 -6.71
C PRO A 15 -15.13 -6.25 -6.68
N ASN A 16 -14.44 -6.31 -7.82
CA ASN A 16 -13.10 -6.86 -7.91
C ASN A 16 -12.09 -5.99 -7.15
N LYS A 17 -10.96 -6.58 -6.84
CA LYS A 17 -9.87 -5.92 -6.13
C LYS A 17 -8.57 -6.13 -6.88
N PHE A 18 -7.73 -5.12 -6.87
CA PHE A 18 -6.31 -5.24 -7.16
C PHE A 18 -5.54 -5.14 -5.85
N ASN A 19 -4.57 -5.99 -5.65
CA ASN A 19 -3.76 -5.99 -4.43
C ASN A 19 -2.33 -6.41 -4.76
N PHE A 20 -1.40 -5.99 -3.94
CA PHE A 20 -0.06 -6.56 -3.94
C PHE A 20 -0.14 -8.03 -3.53
N ASP A 21 0.68 -8.87 -4.12
CA ASP A 21 0.74 -10.29 -3.75
C ASP A 21 1.43 -10.43 -2.39
N ASP A 22 0.75 -11.06 -1.44
CA ASP A 22 1.26 -11.28 -0.08
C ASP A 22 2.49 -12.23 -0.04
N ASN A 23 2.72 -12.99 -1.12
CA ASN A 23 3.86 -13.91 -1.23
C ASN A 23 5.06 -13.28 -1.96
N VAL A 24 4.96 -12.02 -2.37
CA VAL A 24 6.01 -11.30 -3.09
C VAL A 24 6.64 -10.25 -2.20
N LEU A 25 7.96 -10.25 -2.13
CA LEU A 25 8.73 -9.16 -1.53
C LEU A 25 8.96 -8.06 -2.56
N TYR A 26 8.46 -6.87 -2.29
CA TYR A 26 8.69 -5.70 -3.13
C TYR A 26 9.84 -4.89 -2.58
N GLU A 27 10.80 -4.53 -3.43
CA GLU A 27 11.98 -3.81 -2.96
C GLU A 27 12.27 -2.58 -3.81
N ILE A 28 12.68 -1.50 -3.12
CA ILE A 28 13.26 -0.31 -3.73
C ILE A 28 14.72 -0.25 -3.32
N HIS A 29 15.61 -0.41 -4.30
CA HIS A 29 17.05 -0.33 -4.08
C HIS A 29 17.54 1.10 -4.27
N VAL A 30 18.38 1.56 -3.35
CA VAL A 30 19.00 2.88 -3.41
C VAL A 30 20.51 2.74 -3.36
N ALA A 31 21.18 3.21 -4.40
CA ALA A 31 22.63 3.28 -4.48
C ALA A 31 23.12 4.71 -4.22
N LEU A 32 24.11 4.88 -3.37
CA LEU A 32 24.67 6.18 -3.03
C LEU A 32 26.21 6.19 -3.13
N GLY A 33 26.76 7.32 -3.56
CA GLY A 33 28.19 7.57 -3.57
C GLY A 33 28.98 6.51 -4.34
N ALA A 34 29.93 5.86 -3.69
CA ALA A 34 30.81 4.87 -4.29
C ALA A 34 30.12 3.57 -4.73
N ASP A 35 28.87 3.34 -4.33
CA ASP A 35 28.09 2.17 -4.74
C ASP A 35 27.39 2.38 -6.10
N LEU A 36 27.15 3.65 -6.50
CA LEU A 36 26.51 4.02 -7.76
C LEU A 36 27.21 3.39 -9.00
N PRO A 37 28.52 3.61 -9.23
CA PRO A 37 29.16 3.06 -10.42
C PRO A 37 29.30 1.53 -10.38
N LYS A 38 29.11 0.92 -9.21
CA LYS A 38 29.18 -0.53 -9.03
C LYS A 38 27.83 -1.22 -9.21
N GLY A 39 26.75 -0.45 -9.40
CA GLY A 39 25.38 -0.98 -9.48
C GLY A 39 24.93 -1.70 -8.20
N ARG A 40 25.52 -1.37 -7.05
CA ARG A 40 25.20 -2.00 -5.77
C ARG A 40 24.25 -1.12 -4.96
N ALA A 41 23.23 -1.74 -4.37
CA ALA A 41 22.41 -1.03 -3.42
C ALA A 41 23.19 -0.69 -2.14
N THR A 42 23.16 0.56 -1.72
CA THR A 42 23.65 0.99 -0.41
C THR A 42 22.68 0.55 0.65
N PHE A 43 21.39 0.72 0.39
CA PHE A 43 20.29 0.20 1.20
C PHE A 43 19.07 -0.09 0.35
N SER A 44 18.16 -0.91 0.87
CA SER A 44 16.88 -1.22 0.26
C SER A 44 15.74 -0.93 1.23
N TYR A 45 14.59 -0.56 0.68
CA TYR A 45 13.33 -0.57 1.40
C TYR A 45 12.53 -1.78 0.92
N GLN A 46 12.19 -2.66 1.85
CA GLN A 46 11.43 -3.88 1.63
C GLN A 46 10.00 -3.66 2.10
N PHE A 47 9.04 -4.06 1.26
CA PHE A 47 7.61 -3.98 1.54
C PHE A 47 7.03 -5.38 1.51
N GLU A 48 6.47 -5.81 2.64
CA GLU A 48 5.78 -7.08 2.80
C GLU A 48 4.31 -6.80 3.04
N PHE A 49 3.45 -7.47 2.30
CA PHE A 49 2.01 -7.25 2.36
C PHE A 49 1.29 -8.42 3.02
N THR A 50 0.16 -8.12 3.68
CA THR A 50 -0.73 -9.11 4.29
C THR A 50 -2.16 -8.69 4.08
N SER A 51 -2.95 -9.55 3.46
CA SER A 51 -4.34 -9.29 3.08
C SER A 51 -5.33 -10.02 3.97
N LYS A 52 -6.46 -9.37 4.24
CA LYS A 52 -7.58 -9.96 4.99
C LYS A 52 -8.91 -9.55 4.40
N THR A 53 -9.77 -10.52 4.13
CA THR A 53 -11.19 -10.29 3.83
C THR A 53 -11.99 -10.43 5.12
N LYS A 54 -12.75 -9.39 5.51
CA LYS A 54 -13.54 -9.38 6.75
C LYS A 54 -14.76 -10.29 6.66
N ASN A 55 -15.55 -10.14 5.60
CA ASN A 55 -16.72 -10.96 5.32
C ASN A 55 -16.50 -11.73 4.01
N ARG A 56 -16.46 -13.05 4.11
CA ARG A 56 -16.29 -13.96 2.96
C ARG A 56 -17.62 -14.45 2.38
N ASN A 57 -18.73 -14.14 3.04
CA ASN A 57 -20.08 -14.59 2.65
C ASN A 57 -20.80 -13.59 1.73
N THR A 58 -20.05 -12.72 1.07
CA THR A 58 -20.57 -11.74 0.11
C THR A 58 -19.77 -11.76 -1.18
N ILE A 59 -20.45 -11.46 -2.31
CA ILE A 59 -19.78 -11.23 -3.58
C ILE A 59 -19.05 -9.88 -3.62
N LEU A 60 -19.38 -8.97 -2.70
CA LEU A 60 -18.76 -7.65 -2.58
C LEU A 60 -17.38 -7.78 -1.91
N GLN A 61 -16.39 -8.16 -2.69
CA GLN A 61 -15.07 -8.48 -2.17
C GLN A 61 -14.31 -7.27 -1.64
N ASN A 62 -14.46 -6.12 -2.28
CA ASN A 62 -13.65 -4.94 -1.97
C ASN A 62 -14.29 -4.11 -0.85
N PHE A 63 -15.56 -3.74 -0.99
CA PHE A 63 -16.29 -2.91 -0.03
C PHE A 63 -17.76 -3.32 0.06
N THR A 64 -18.38 -3.11 1.22
CA THR A 64 -19.79 -3.43 1.49
C THR A 64 -20.68 -2.19 1.64
N GLY A 65 -20.12 -1.02 1.50
CA GLY A 65 -20.77 0.28 1.59
C GLY A 65 -19.78 1.39 1.26
N VAL A 66 -20.19 2.62 1.51
CA VAL A 66 -19.33 3.80 1.32
C VAL A 66 -18.14 3.75 2.27
N ILE A 67 -16.95 3.99 1.75
CA ILE A 67 -15.70 4.06 2.51
C ILE A 67 -15.26 5.52 2.62
N GLN A 68 -15.05 5.98 3.83
CA GLN A 68 -14.64 7.36 4.11
C GLN A 68 -13.19 7.47 4.61
N ASP A 69 -12.65 6.42 5.19
CA ASP A 69 -11.26 6.41 5.65
C ASP A 69 -10.58 5.03 5.48
N VAL A 70 -9.28 4.98 5.76
CA VAL A 70 -8.43 3.82 5.50
C VAL A 70 -8.78 2.58 6.32
N ASP A 71 -9.44 2.73 7.46
CA ASP A 71 -9.85 1.62 8.33
C ASP A 71 -11.38 1.50 8.48
N ASP A 72 -12.12 2.08 7.54
CA ASP A 72 -13.57 2.04 7.51
C ASP A 72 -14.12 0.60 7.65
N ALA A 73 -15.21 0.47 8.40
CA ALA A 73 -15.86 -0.83 8.61
C ALA A 73 -16.37 -1.46 7.30
N ASN A 74 -16.80 -0.63 6.34
CA ASN A 74 -17.29 -1.06 5.04
C ASN A 74 -16.19 -1.53 4.09
N GLN A 75 -14.92 -1.27 4.39
CA GLN A 75 -13.83 -1.86 3.63
C GLN A 75 -13.73 -3.35 3.94
N ASN A 76 -14.19 -4.18 3.03
CA ASN A 76 -14.25 -5.63 3.23
C ASN A 76 -12.89 -6.30 3.02
N PHE A 77 -12.15 -5.88 2.01
CA PHE A 77 -10.77 -6.31 1.79
C PHE A 77 -9.81 -5.27 2.35
N VAL A 78 -8.99 -5.68 3.29
CA VAL A 78 -7.97 -4.83 3.91
C VAL A 78 -6.61 -5.43 3.66
N GLN A 79 -5.70 -4.66 3.08
CA GLN A 79 -4.30 -5.03 2.94
C GLN A 79 -3.44 -4.14 3.82
N ARG A 80 -2.55 -4.76 4.59
CA ARG A 80 -1.56 -4.08 5.43
C ARG A 80 -0.18 -4.29 4.85
N TYR A 81 0.73 -3.37 5.14
CA TYR A 81 2.12 -3.51 4.75
C TYR A 81 3.06 -3.20 5.92
N THR A 82 4.23 -3.84 5.87
CA THR A 82 5.37 -3.54 6.74
C THR A 82 6.50 -3.01 5.88
N VAL A 83 7.15 -1.96 6.33
CA VAL A 83 8.34 -1.40 5.67
C VAL A 83 9.58 -1.70 6.48
N THR A 84 10.54 -2.38 5.87
CA THR A 84 11.84 -2.68 6.46
C THR A 84 12.94 -2.01 5.66
N LYS A 85 13.81 -1.26 6.30
CA LYS A 85 15.06 -0.77 5.71
C LYS A 85 16.16 -1.81 5.93
N VAL A 86 16.84 -2.18 4.84
CA VAL A 86 18.05 -3.02 4.88
C VAL A 86 19.24 -2.17 4.51
N ASP A 87 20.19 -2.03 5.42
CA ASP A 87 21.49 -1.40 5.16
C ASP A 87 22.47 -2.50 4.71
N HIS A 88 22.86 -2.47 3.43
CA HIS A 88 23.72 -3.50 2.84
C HIS A 88 25.19 -3.38 3.25
N ARG A 89 25.62 -2.21 3.75
CA ARG A 89 27.00 -2.00 4.22
C ARG A 89 27.24 -2.70 5.56
N TRP A 90 26.21 -2.69 6.42
CA TRP A 90 26.30 -3.22 7.78
C TRP A 90 25.46 -4.48 7.98
N ASN A 91 24.84 -4.99 6.92
CA ASN A 91 23.89 -6.11 6.95
C ASN A 91 22.84 -5.95 8.07
N ARG A 92 22.30 -4.73 8.23
CA ARG A 92 21.37 -4.39 9.30
C ARG A 92 19.97 -4.19 8.75
N ARG A 93 19.00 -4.86 9.34
CA ARG A 93 17.57 -4.73 9.06
C ARG A 93 16.90 -3.91 10.17
N THR A 94 16.06 -2.96 9.79
CA THR A 94 15.31 -2.11 10.72
C THR A 94 13.89 -1.96 10.20
N VAL A 95 12.90 -2.42 10.98
CA VAL A 95 11.49 -2.16 10.66
C VAL A 95 11.22 -0.67 10.89
N LEU A 96 10.76 0.02 9.86
CA LEU A 96 10.44 1.45 9.90
C LEU A 96 9.01 1.70 10.36
N GLY A 97 8.09 0.81 10.04
CA GLY A 97 6.69 0.93 10.41
C GLY A 97 5.79 0.03 9.60
N THR A 98 4.51 0.12 9.90
CA THR A 98 3.42 -0.58 9.22
C THR A 98 2.35 0.41 8.79
N GLY A 99 1.56 0.04 7.81
CA GLY A 99 0.43 0.84 7.35
C GLY A 99 -0.69 0.00 6.76
N ILE A 100 -1.75 0.68 6.36
CA ILE A 100 -2.86 0.08 5.61
C ILE A 100 -2.81 0.64 4.20
N VAL A 101 -2.95 -0.24 3.22
CA VAL A 101 -3.07 0.17 1.82
C VAL A 101 -4.43 0.86 1.63
N PRO A 102 -4.47 2.06 1.02
CA PRO A 102 -5.74 2.72 0.72
C PRO A 102 -6.65 1.82 -0.12
N PRO A 103 -7.98 2.01 -0.04
CA PRO A 103 -8.91 1.23 -0.85
C PRO A 103 -8.66 1.44 -2.34
N ASN A 104 -8.85 0.38 -3.11
CA ASN A 104 -8.84 0.47 -4.56
C ASN A 104 -10.02 1.29 -5.07
N ASN A 105 -9.91 1.77 -6.31
CA ASN A 105 -11.02 2.34 -7.03
C ASN A 105 -11.68 3.51 -6.26
N GLN A 106 -10.87 4.46 -5.85
CA GLN A 106 -11.37 5.68 -5.22
C GLN A 106 -12.24 6.47 -6.21
N GLY A 107 -13.42 6.89 -5.77
CA GLY A 107 -14.39 7.57 -6.62
C GLY A 107 -15.81 7.38 -6.09
N ILE A 108 -16.71 6.80 -6.88
CA ILE A 108 -18.14 6.65 -6.52
C ILE A 108 -18.33 5.90 -5.19
N ALA A 109 -17.52 4.87 -4.92
CA ALA A 109 -17.59 4.09 -3.69
C ALA A 109 -16.88 4.75 -2.51
N THR A 110 -16.10 5.78 -2.75
CA THR A 110 -15.29 6.46 -1.75
C THR A 110 -15.50 7.99 -1.77
N PRO A 111 -16.76 8.48 -1.80
CA PRO A 111 -17.02 9.91 -1.75
C PRO A 111 -16.50 10.46 -0.43
N PHE A 112 -15.83 11.60 -0.48
CA PHE A 112 -15.25 12.29 0.69
C PHE A 112 -14.21 11.45 1.46
N TYR A 113 -13.52 10.53 0.75
CA TYR A 113 -12.49 9.72 1.34
C TYR A 113 -11.36 10.57 1.93
N ASN A 114 -11.04 10.32 3.19
CA ASN A 114 -10.00 11.00 3.96
C ASN A 114 -10.19 12.53 4.01
N GLU A 115 -11.41 13.01 4.04
CA GLU A 115 -11.74 14.43 4.12
C GLU A 115 -12.20 14.85 5.52
N GLY A 116 -12.06 16.14 5.83
CA GLY A 116 -12.56 16.75 7.06
C GLY A 116 -11.80 16.34 8.32
N ILE A 117 -12.49 16.46 9.46
CA ILE A 117 -11.92 16.18 10.79
C ILE A 117 -11.72 14.69 11.09
N THR A 118 -12.28 13.82 10.28
CA THR A 118 -12.13 12.36 10.39
C THR A 118 -10.97 11.82 9.57
N ALA A 119 -10.29 12.67 8.80
CA ALA A 119 -9.15 12.27 8.00
C ALA A 119 -8.05 11.64 8.87
N LYS A 120 -7.74 10.37 8.63
CA LYS A 120 -6.71 9.61 9.36
C LYS A 120 -5.35 9.62 8.66
N ILE A 121 -5.36 9.89 7.36
CA ILE A 121 -4.14 10.05 6.58
C ILE A 121 -3.81 11.54 6.55
N PRO A 122 -2.65 11.97 7.07
CA PRO A 122 -2.26 13.37 7.00
C PRO A 122 -2.25 13.85 5.53
N PRO A 123 -2.72 15.08 5.25
CA PRO A 123 -2.57 15.64 3.92
C PRO A 123 -1.09 15.69 3.56
N ASN A 124 -0.75 15.30 2.33
CA ASN A 124 0.62 15.44 1.84
C ASN A 124 1.05 16.89 2.01
N ARG A 125 1.99 17.12 2.89
CA ARG A 125 2.67 18.41 2.93
C ARG A 125 3.64 18.42 1.76
N ALA A 126 3.22 19.14 0.71
CA ALA A 126 4.11 19.47 -0.40
C ALA A 126 5.24 20.38 0.08
#